data_1a8b88e774f028e5aef7d9a59cf7badb
#
_entry.id   1a8b88e774f028e5aef7d9a59cf7badb
#
_cell.length_a   1.000
_cell.length_b   1.000
_cell.length_c   1.000
_cell.angle_alpha   90.00
_cell.angle_beta   90.00
_cell.angle_gamma   90.00
#
_symmetry.space_group_name_H-M   'P 1'
#
loop_
_entity.id
_entity.type
_entity.pdbx_description
1 polymer ?
#
loop_
_entity_poly.entity_id
_entity_poly.type
_entity_poly.pdbx_seq_one_letter_code
_entity_poly.pdbx_strand_id
1 'polypeptide(L)'
;MIKIAPSLLSADFANMGGATRKLGEWNADLVHFDVMDGTFVPTITFGPAMCAAIRPYTELPIDVHIMVEHPETYIDQFAKAGADYLTFHAEADAHAHRTLQAIRCAGMKAGVAINPGTPVEMVQYLLSICDLVLVMSVNPGAGGQSFIAEVLPKIEWLKKQREAHGYTYEIEIDGGINADTAKLAAKAGADILVSGSSVFKASDPKDMIARMHGAEN
;
A
#
# COMPACT_ATOMS: atom_id res chain seq x y z
N MET A 1 4.57 13.40 -9.49
CA MET A 1 4.96 13.77 -8.09
C MET A 1 4.73 12.55 -7.22
N ILE A 2 5.78 12.11 -6.52
CA ILE A 2 5.73 10.95 -5.60
C ILE A 2 4.80 11.25 -4.44
N LYS A 3 3.97 10.26 -4.08
CA LYS A 3 3.11 10.29 -2.88
C LYS A 3 3.73 9.45 -1.77
N ILE A 4 3.57 9.88 -0.54
CA ILE A 4 4.05 9.16 0.64
C ILE A 4 2.87 8.67 1.46
N ALA A 5 2.85 7.36 1.72
CA ALA A 5 1.82 6.64 2.47
C ALA A 5 2.44 6.02 3.74
N PRO A 6 2.49 6.73 4.89
CA PRO A 6 3.03 6.13 6.10
C PRO A 6 2.15 5.00 6.62
N SER A 7 2.77 3.82 6.87
CA SER A 7 2.05 2.65 7.38
C SER A 7 1.81 2.73 8.89
N LEU A 8 0.54 2.69 9.28
CA LEU A 8 0.11 2.64 10.69
C LEU A 8 0.52 1.35 11.41
N LEU A 9 1.04 0.35 10.70
CA LEU A 9 1.66 -0.84 11.30
C LEU A 9 2.84 -0.48 12.22
N SER A 10 3.49 0.67 11.97
CA SER A 10 4.61 1.18 12.78
C SER A 10 4.19 2.18 13.85
N ALA A 11 2.90 2.48 13.98
CA ALA A 11 2.35 3.39 14.98
C ALA A 11 2.14 2.71 16.33
N ASP A 12 1.85 3.52 17.35
CA ASP A 12 1.37 3.02 18.65
C ASP A 12 -0.11 2.62 18.52
N PHE A 13 -0.39 1.33 18.56
CA PHE A 13 -1.76 0.79 18.43
C PHE A 13 -2.69 1.23 19.57
N ALA A 14 -2.16 1.59 20.73
CA ALA A 14 -2.95 2.14 21.84
C ALA A 14 -3.43 3.59 21.55
N ASN A 15 -2.85 4.26 20.53
CA ASN A 15 -3.19 5.64 20.16
C ASN A 15 -3.32 5.84 18.64
N MET A 16 -4.02 4.91 17.96
CA MET A 16 -4.15 4.92 16.49
C MET A 16 -4.78 6.19 15.95
N GLY A 17 -5.83 6.72 16.58
CA GLY A 17 -6.46 7.98 16.15
C GLY A 17 -5.50 9.17 16.24
N GLY A 18 -4.71 9.27 17.31
CA GLY A 18 -3.68 10.30 17.45
C GLY A 18 -2.56 10.15 16.40
N ALA A 19 -2.12 8.93 16.14
CA ALA A 19 -1.13 8.65 15.11
C ALA A 19 -1.64 9.04 13.70
N THR A 20 -2.88 8.66 13.38
CA THR A 20 -3.51 8.97 12.09
C THR A 20 -3.60 10.48 11.84
N ARG A 21 -4.01 11.27 12.85
CA ARG A 21 -4.07 12.75 12.75
C ARG A 21 -2.72 13.36 12.42
N LYS A 22 -1.65 12.86 13.05
CA LYS A 22 -0.29 13.34 12.80
C LYS A 22 0.18 13.18 11.36
N LEU A 23 -0.32 12.20 10.62
CA LEU A 23 0.07 12.00 9.22
C LEU A 23 -0.29 13.23 8.37
N GLY A 24 -1.45 13.85 8.58
CA GLY A 24 -1.81 15.10 7.92
C GLY A 24 -0.89 16.27 8.34
N GLU A 25 -0.53 16.35 9.63
CA GLU A 25 0.40 17.37 10.14
C GLU A 25 1.83 17.21 9.56
N TRP A 26 2.21 15.98 9.24
CA TRP A 26 3.50 15.64 8.64
C TRP A 26 3.51 15.77 7.10
N ASN A 27 2.37 16.16 6.49
CA ASN A 27 2.20 16.28 5.04
C ASN A 27 2.31 14.94 4.29
N ALA A 28 1.80 13.87 4.87
CA ALA A 28 1.59 12.62 4.15
C ALA A 28 0.45 12.78 3.12
N ASP A 29 0.44 11.96 2.08
CA ASP A 29 -0.58 12.00 1.02
C ASP A 29 -1.69 10.96 1.23
N LEU A 30 -1.35 9.82 1.86
CA LEU A 30 -2.28 8.74 2.19
C LEU A 30 -2.00 8.21 3.61
N VAL A 31 -2.95 7.46 4.13
CA VAL A 31 -2.79 6.61 5.31
C VAL A 31 -2.69 5.17 4.84
N HIS A 32 -1.54 4.52 4.98
CA HIS A 32 -1.41 3.10 4.66
C HIS A 32 -1.81 2.22 5.86
N PHE A 33 -2.67 1.22 5.61
CA PHE A 33 -3.35 0.44 6.64
C PHE A 33 -3.20 -1.06 6.37
N ASP A 34 -2.16 -1.68 6.96
CA ASP A 34 -1.81 -3.10 6.80
C ASP A 34 -2.67 -4.02 7.65
N VAL A 35 -3.46 -4.85 7.01
CA VAL A 35 -4.35 -5.84 7.64
C VAL A 35 -3.82 -7.24 7.46
N MET A 36 -3.66 -7.97 8.56
CA MET A 36 -3.08 -9.32 8.59
C MET A 36 -3.96 -10.26 9.42
N ASP A 37 -4.23 -11.46 8.90
CA ASP A 37 -5.17 -12.43 9.48
C ASP A 37 -4.52 -13.58 10.27
N GLY A 38 -3.19 -13.66 10.27
CA GLY A 38 -2.46 -14.78 10.89
C GLY A 38 -2.46 -16.07 10.06
N THR A 39 -3.01 -16.04 8.83
CA THR A 39 -3.11 -17.20 7.94
C THR A 39 -2.30 -16.96 6.67
N PHE A 40 -2.60 -15.95 5.89
CA PHE A 40 -1.80 -15.56 4.72
C PHE A 40 -0.38 -15.13 5.14
N VAL A 41 -0.28 -14.44 6.26
CA VAL A 41 0.98 -14.10 6.96
C VAL A 41 0.87 -14.49 8.42
N PRO A 42 1.98 -14.83 9.14
CA PRO A 42 1.91 -15.36 10.51
C PRO A 42 1.56 -14.34 11.60
N THR A 43 1.33 -13.08 11.23
CA THR A 43 1.00 -11.97 12.15
C THR A 43 -0.48 -11.66 12.08
N ILE A 44 -1.08 -11.26 13.20
CA ILE A 44 -2.43 -10.67 13.29
C ILE A 44 -2.27 -9.20 13.65
N THR A 45 -2.96 -8.31 12.93
CA THR A 45 -2.92 -6.87 13.24
C THR A 45 -4.29 -6.35 13.66
N PHE A 46 -5.01 -5.74 12.78
CA PHE A 46 -6.30 -5.11 12.99
C PHE A 46 -7.16 -5.29 11.73
N GLY A 47 -8.40 -4.84 11.77
CA GLY A 47 -9.34 -5.05 10.67
C GLY A 47 -10.30 -3.88 10.47
N PRO A 48 -11.48 -4.13 9.82
CA PRO A 48 -12.43 -3.08 9.45
C PRO A 48 -12.89 -2.19 10.60
N ALA A 49 -13.03 -2.73 11.81
CA ALA A 49 -13.42 -1.95 12.99
C ALA A 49 -12.39 -0.86 13.36
N MET A 50 -11.09 -1.16 13.25
CA MET A 50 -10.04 -0.17 13.46
C MET A 50 -10.01 0.85 12.33
N CYS A 51 -10.20 0.43 11.07
CA CYS A 51 -10.31 1.34 9.92
C CYS A 51 -11.46 2.36 10.15
N ALA A 52 -12.64 1.90 10.54
CA ALA A 52 -13.77 2.77 10.88
C ALA A 52 -13.46 3.71 12.07
N ALA A 53 -12.72 3.22 13.07
CA ALA A 53 -12.35 4.01 14.24
C ALA A 53 -11.36 5.15 13.92
N ILE A 54 -10.44 4.96 12.96
CA ILE A 54 -9.47 5.99 12.57
C ILE A 54 -10.01 6.96 11.52
N ARG A 55 -11.02 6.58 10.72
CA ARG A 55 -11.58 7.43 9.67
C ARG A 55 -11.92 8.86 10.12
N PRO A 56 -12.54 9.11 11.28
CA PRO A 56 -12.84 10.47 11.75
C PRO A 56 -11.62 11.34 12.09
N TYR A 57 -10.42 10.77 12.11
CA TYR A 57 -9.19 11.47 12.49
C TYR A 57 -8.38 11.98 11.30
N THR A 58 -8.83 11.75 10.06
CA THR A 58 -8.10 12.17 8.86
C THR A 58 -9.03 12.45 7.69
N GLU A 59 -8.66 13.41 6.84
CA GLU A 59 -9.25 13.62 5.52
C GLU A 59 -8.39 12.96 4.41
N LEU A 60 -7.21 12.44 4.75
CA LEU A 60 -6.37 11.73 3.80
C LEU A 60 -7.06 10.44 3.33
N PRO A 61 -6.85 10.02 2.08
CA PRO A 61 -7.31 8.72 1.62
C PRO A 61 -6.72 7.59 2.48
N ILE A 62 -7.58 6.63 2.88
CA ILE A 62 -7.15 5.42 3.58
C ILE A 62 -6.92 4.33 2.54
N ASP A 63 -5.68 3.95 2.38
CA ASP A 63 -5.20 2.89 1.52
C ASP A 63 -5.05 1.60 2.33
N VAL A 64 -6.01 0.70 2.17
CA VAL A 64 -6.08 -0.55 2.92
C VAL A 64 -5.40 -1.66 2.13
N HIS A 65 -4.32 -2.21 2.66
CA HIS A 65 -3.61 -3.37 2.15
C HIS A 65 -3.94 -4.60 2.99
N ILE A 66 -4.64 -5.58 2.39
CA ILE A 66 -5.05 -6.79 3.10
C ILE A 66 -4.17 -7.99 2.73
N MET A 67 -3.45 -8.48 3.72
CA MET A 67 -2.65 -9.71 3.72
C MET A 67 -3.46 -10.80 4.41
N VAL A 68 -4.51 -11.27 3.71
CA VAL A 68 -5.51 -12.22 4.25
C VAL A 68 -5.83 -13.30 3.23
N GLU A 69 -6.21 -14.48 3.69
CA GLU A 69 -6.91 -15.45 2.86
C GLU A 69 -8.37 -15.01 2.65
N HIS A 70 -8.93 -15.33 1.50
CA HIS A 70 -10.31 -14.97 1.14
C HIS A 70 -10.63 -13.47 1.18
N PRO A 71 -9.85 -12.62 0.46
CA PRO A 71 -9.98 -11.16 0.50
C PRO A 71 -11.37 -10.66 0.10
N GLU A 72 -12.09 -11.41 -0.76
CA GLU A 72 -13.44 -11.10 -1.22
C GLU A 72 -14.47 -10.96 -0.09
N THR A 73 -14.22 -11.59 1.06
CA THR A 73 -15.13 -11.58 2.22
C THR A 73 -15.10 -10.27 3.00
N TYR A 74 -14.07 -9.44 2.79
CA TYR A 74 -13.87 -8.19 3.53
C TYR A 74 -14.29 -6.92 2.79
N ILE A 75 -14.63 -7.01 1.50
CA ILE A 75 -14.90 -5.85 0.63
C ILE A 75 -15.95 -4.92 1.22
N ASP A 76 -17.14 -5.43 1.52
CA ASP A 76 -18.25 -4.63 2.07
C ASP A 76 -17.91 -4.02 3.45
N GLN A 77 -17.10 -4.73 4.23
CA GLN A 77 -16.71 -4.28 5.57
C GLN A 77 -15.78 -3.07 5.49
N PHE A 78 -14.78 -3.09 4.59
CA PHE A 78 -13.86 -1.97 4.40
C PHE A 78 -14.53 -0.79 3.68
N ALA A 79 -15.42 -1.03 2.73
CA ALA A 79 -16.23 0.05 2.12
C ALA A 79 -17.05 0.79 3.18
N LYS A 80 -17.73 0.07 4.07
CA LYS A 80 -18.51 0.66 5.20
C LYS A 80 -17.61 1.33 6.24
N ALA A 81 -16.37 0.87 6.40
CA ALA A 81 -15.38 1.46 7.29
C ALA A 81 -14.78 2.78 6.76
N GLY A 82 -15.02 3.11 5.49
CA GLY A 82 -14.55 4.36 4.87
C GLY A 82 -13.16 4.24 4.26
N ALA A 83 -12.76 3.03 3.81
CA ALA A 83 -11.57 2.84 3.00
C ALA A 83 -11.74 3.48 1.61
N ASP A 84 -10.71 4.15 1.10
CA ASP A 84 -10.68 4.74 -0.23
C ASP A 84 -10.07 3.79 -1.27
N TYR A 85 -9.08 2.99 -0.86
CA TYR A 85 -8.45 1.92 -1.63
C TYR A 85 -8.58 0.61 -0.87
N LEU A 86 -8.73 -0.49 -1.61
CA LEU A 86 -8.61 -1.84 -1.07
C LEU A 86 -7.71 -2.66 -2.00
N THR A 87 -6.54 -3.03 -1.48
CA THR A 87 -5.50 -3.78 -2.19
C THR A 87 -5.34 -5.16 -1.56
N PHE A 88 -5.46 -6.22 -2.36
CA PHE A 88 -5.31 -7.61 -1.93
C PHE A 88 -4.21 -8.31 -2.71
N HIS A 89 -3.66 -9.37 -2.15
CA HIS A 89 -2.62 -10.18 -2.81
C HIS A 89 -3.17 -11.06 -3.91
N ALA A 90 -2.57 -11.01 -5.10
CA ALA A 90 -2.93 -11.87 -6.22
C ALA A 90 -2.76 -13.35 -5.88
N GLU A 91 -1.85 -13.67 -4.97
CA GLU A 91 -1.58 -15.03 -4.48
C GLU A 91 -2.71 -15.58 -3.58
N ALA A 92 -3.53 -14.70 -3.00
CA ALA A 92 -4.61 -15.07 -2.08
C ALA A 92 -5.95 -15.34 -2.78
N ASP A 93 -6.07 -15.07 -4.08
CA ASP A 93 -7.36 -15.15 -4.78
C ASP A 93 -7.24 -15.73 -6.20
N ALA A 94 -7.79 -16.92 -6.38
CA ALA A 94 -7.89 -17.56 -7.70
C ALA A 94 -8.80 -16.79 -8.70
N HIS A 95 -9.63 -15.86 -8.21
CA HIS A 95 -10.59 -15.09 -9.00
C HIS A 95 -10.33 -13.57 -8.91
N ALA A 96 -9.06 -13.16 -8.85
CA ALA A 96 -8.62 -11.78 -8.67
C ALA A 96 -9.33 -10.75 -9.56
N HIS A 97 -9.64 -11.10 -10.82
CA HIS A 97 -10.40 -10.21 -11.72
C HIS A 97 -11.80 -9.88 -11.16
N ARG A 98 -12.53 -10.87 -10.67
CA ARG A 98 -13.86 -10.69 -10.07
C ARG A 98 -13.78 -9.86 -8.79
N THR A 99 -12.76 -10.07 -7.97
CA THR A 99 -12.54 -9.35 -6.73
C THR A 99 -12.24 -7.88 -6.97
N LEU A 100 -11.39 -7.53 -7.96
CA LEU A 100 -11.19 -6.14 -8.40
C LEU A 100 -12.50 -5.48 -8.84
N GLN A 101 -13.34 -6.17 -9.61
CA GLN A 101 -14.64 -5.64 -10.01
C GLN A 101 -15.55 -5.39 -8.80
N ALA A 102 -15.57 -6.30 -7.83
CA ALA A 102 -16.37 -6.17 -6.62
C ALA A 102 -15.93 -4.98 -5.77
N ILE A 103 -14.61 -4.76 -5.61
CA ILE A 103 -14.06 -3.60 -4.90
C ILE A 103 -14.52 -2.29 -5.56
N ARG A 104 -14.42 -2.19 -6.89
CA ARG A 104 -14.89 -1.02 -7.63
C ARG A 104 -16.40 -0.81 -7.51
N CYS A 105 -17.19 -1.88 -7.56
CA CYS A 105 -18.64 -1.81 -7.34
C CYS A 105 -19.00 -1.35 -5.93
N ALA A 106 -18.17 -1.63 -4.94
CA ALA A 106 -18.33 -1.15 -3.57
C ALA A 106 -17.91 0.33 -3.37
N GLY A 107 -17.41 1.00 -4.44
CA GLY A 107 -17.06 2.42 -4.44
C GLY A 107 -15.62 2.74 -4.03
N MET A 108 -14.78 1.73 -3.83
CA MET A 108 -13.36 1.88 -3.54
C MET A 108 -12.51 1.78 -4.80
N LYS A 109 -11.31 2.36 -4.80
CA LYS A 109 -10.29 2.07 -5.80
C LYS A 109 -9.73 0.67 -5.56
N ALA A 110 -9.63 -0.12 -6.65
CA ALA A 110 -9.26 -1.53 -6.59
C ALA A 110 -7.76 -1.71 -6.83
N GLY A 111 -7.07 -2.27 -5.83
CA GLY A 111 -5.64 -2.58 -5.89
C GLY A 111 -5.35 -4.08 -5.89
N VAL A 112 -4.24 -4.45 -6.53
CA VAL A 112 -3.68 -5.81 -6.50
C VAL A 112 -2.21 -5.76 -6.07
N ALA A 113 -1.83 -6.61 -5.12
CA ALA A 113 -0.47 -6.74 -4.60
C ALA A 113 0.21 -8.03 -5.09
N ILE A 114 1.54 -8.00 -5.20
CA ILE A 114 2.38 -9.17 -5.48
C ILE A 114 3.57 -9.23 -4.53
N ASN A 115 3.89 -10.44 -4.08
CA ASN A 115 5.04 -10.73 -3.24
C ASN A 115 6.39 -10.59 -3.98
N PRO A 116 7.53 -10.48 -3.27
CA PRO A 116 8.85 -10.39 -3.90
C PRO A 116 9.16 -11.56 -4.84
N GLY A 117 8.75 -12.78 -4.48
CA GLY A 117 8.99 -13.99 -5.28
C GLY A 117 8.00 -14.22 -6.44
N THR A 118 6.91 -13.44 -6.53
CA THR A 118 5.86 -13.61 -7.55
C THR A 118 6.23 -12.92 -8.85
N PRO A 119 6.19 -13.58 -10.01
CA PRO A 119 6.39 -12.93 -11.30
C PRO A 119 5.37 -11.81 -11.54
N VAL A 120 5.82 -10.67 -12.05
CA VAL A 120 4.94 -9.50 -12.29
C VAL A 120 3.88 -9.78 -13.36
N GLU A 121 4.15 -10.69 -14.27
CA GLU A 121 3.22 -11.12 -15.32
C GLU A 121 1.94 -11.78 -14.76
N MET A 122 1.96 -12.23 -13.51
CA MET A 122 0.77 -12.76 -12.83
C MET A 122 -0.41 -11.79 -12.86
N VAL A 123 -0.13 -10.48 -12.82
CA VAL A 123 -1.17 -9.44 -12.82
C VAL A 123 -1.43 -8.84 -14.21
N GLN A 124 -0.78 -9.29 -15.28
CA GLN A 124 -0.86 -8.67 -16.61
C GLN A 124 -2.28 -8.51 -17.15
N TYR A 125 -3.16 -9.49 -16.89
CA TYR A 125 -4.56 -9.45 -17.34
C TYR A 125 -5.49 -8.68 -16.40
N LEU A 126 -4.97 -8.15 -15.29
CA LEU A 126 -5.69 -7.34 -14.32
C LEU A 126 -5.45 -5.83 -14.53
N LEU A 127 -4.37 -5.46 -15.23
CA LEU A 127 -3.88 -4.07 -15.34
C LEU A 127 -4.91 -3.10 -15.92
N SER A 128 -5.80 -3.58 -16.81
CA SER A 128 -6.84 -2.72 -17.42
C SER A 128 -8.00 -2.36 -16.48
N ILE A 129 -8.12 -3.05 -15.34
CA ILE A 129 -9.24 -2.89 -14.41
C ILE A 129 -8.82 -2.53 -12.99
N CYS A 130 -7.52 -2.56 -12.66
CA CYS A 130 -7.03 -2.09 -11.38
C CYS A 130 -6.77 -0.58 -11.40
N ASP A 131 -6.86 0.04 -10.23
CA ASP A 131 -6.55 1.45 -10.00
C ASP A 131 -5.16 1.59 -9.32
N LEU A 132 -4.64 0.49 -8.74
CA LEU A 132 -3.35 0.43 -8.06
C LEU A 132 -2.71 -0.96 -8.20
N VAL A 133 -1.40 -1.01 -8.40
CA VAL A 133 -0.59 -2.23 -8.32
C VAL A 133 0.50 -2.04 -7.27
N LEU A 134 0.43 -2.84 -6.20
CA LEU A 134 1.39 -2.83 -5.10
C LEU A 134 2.47 -3.89 -5.31
N VAL A 135 3.73 -3.47 -5.33
CA VAL A 135 4.89 -4.37 -5.34
C VAL A 135 5.50 -4.43 -3.95
N MET A 136 5.47 -5.59 -3.33
CA MET A 136 6.16 -5.80 -2.06
C MET A 136 7.67 -5.81 -2.26
N SER A 137 8.39 -4.98 -1.52
CA SER A 137 9.87 -4.96 -1.45
C SER A 137 10.43 -5.52 -0.16
N VAL A 138 9.59 -6.23 0.59
CA VAL A 138 9.92 -7.12 1.71
C VAL A 138 8.96 -8.31 1.68
N ASN A 139 9.26 -9.38 2.42
CA ASN A 139 8.25 -10.41 2.63
C ASN A 139 7.13 -9.85 3.52
N PRO A 140 5.83 -9.94 3.12
CA PRO A 140 4.75 -9.42 3.93
C PRO A 140 4.65 -10.13 5.29
N GLY A 141 4.07 -9.42 6.29
CA GLY A 141 3.83 -9.97 7.62
C GLY A 141 4.59 -9.33 8.77
N ALA A 142 5.58 -8.45 8.50
CA ALA A 142 6.29 -7.72 9.56
C ALA A 142 6.91 -6.42 9.02
N GLY A 143 6.86 -5.37 9.83
CA GLY A 143 7.53 -4.11 9.53
C GLY A 143 9.04 -4.11 9.84
N GLY A 144 9.76 -3.10 9.34
CA GLY A 144 11.17 -2.86 9.68
C GLY A 144 12.19 -3.78 8.99
N GLN A 145 11.80 -4.47 7.93
CA GLN A 145 12.67 -5.34 7.14
C GLN A 145 13.54 -4.53 6.16
N SER A 146 14.62 -5.17 5.69
CA SER A 146 15.51 -4.60 4.67
C SER A 146 14.86 -4.62 3.29
N PHE A 147 15.05 -3.56 2.53
CA PHE A 147 14.57 -3.40 1.16
C PHE A 147 15.17 -4.47 0.22
N ILE A 148 14.33 -5.13 -0.55
CA ILE A 148 14.71 -6.11 -1.59
C ILE A 148 14.77 -5.38 -2.93
N ALA A 149 15.98 -5.01 -3.38
CA ALA A 149 16.16 -4.23 -4.60
C ALA A 149 15.82 -5.02 -5.89
N GLU A 150 15.85 -6.33 -5.81
CA GLU A 150 15.55 -7.25 -6.92
C GLU A 150 14.10 -7.14 -7.43
N VAL A 151 13.21 -6.47 -6.69
CA VAL A 151 11.83 -6.21 -7.15
C VAL A 151 11.72 -4.98 -8.07
N LEU A 152 12.71 -4.09 -8.11
CA LEU A 152 12.67 -2.86 -8.93
C LEU A 152 12.36 -3.12 -10.41
N PRO A 153 12.87 -4.16 -11.06
CA PRO A 153 12.48 -4.49 -12.44
C PRO A 153 10.98 -4.73 -12.65
N LYS A 154 10.23 -5.13 -11.60
CA LYS A 154 8.76 -5.28 -11.69
C LYS A 154 8.09 -3.92 -11.83
N ILE A 155 8.56 -2.90 -11.09
CA ILE A 155 8.07 -1.52 -11.17
C ILE A 155 8.34 -0.96 -12.56
N GLU A 156 9.55 -1.16 -13.10
CA GLU A 156 9.90 -0.74 -14.47
C GLU A 156 9.02 -1.42 -15.52
N TRP A 157 8.74 -2.71 -15.34
CA TRP A 157 7.83 -3.46 -16.22
C TRP A 157 6.41 -2.89 -16.15
N LEU A 158 5.87 -2.66 -14.96
CA LEU A 158 4.55 -2.06 -14.77
C LEU A 158 4.45 -0.68 -15.43
N LYS A 159 5.47 0.17 -15.23
CA LYS A 159 5.54 1.49 -15.88
C LYS A 159 5.47 1.37 -17.39
N LYS A 160 6.25 0.45 -17.99
CA LYS A 160 6.24 0.19 -19.43
C LYS A 160 4.87 -0.29 -19.93
N GLN A 161 4.20 -1.19 -19.18
CA GLN A 161 2.85 -1.66 -19.54
C GLN A 161 1.84 -0.52 -19.49
N ARG A 162 1.89 0.31 -18.44
CA ARG A 162 1.03 1.48 -18.28
C ARG A 162 1.16 2.44 -19.46
N GLU A 163 2.39 2.78 -19.83
CA GLU A 163 2.68 3.68 -20.96
C GLU A 163 2.26 3.08 -22.32
N ALA A 164 2.58 1.81 -22.56
CA ALA A 164 2.31 1.14 -23.83
C ALA A 164 0.81 0.96 -24.14
N HIS A 165 -0.02 0.80 -23.09
CA HIS A 165 -1.45 0.52 -23.24
C HIS A 165 -2.37 1.68 -22.83
N GLY A 166 -1.80 2.80 -22.33
CA GLY A 166 -2.59 3.94 -21.85
C GLY A 166 -3.38 3.64 -20.57
N TYR A 167 -2.89 2.72 -19.73
CA TYR A 167 -3.51 2.44 -18.44
C TYR A 167 -3.27 3.57 -17.43
N THR A 168 -4.10 3.66 -16.41
CA THR A 168 -4.11 4.77 -15.44
C THR A 168 -3.82 4.35 -14.00
N TYR A 169 -3.51 3.07 -13.76
CA TYR A 169 -3.20 2.61 -12.41
C TYR A 169 -1.96 3.28 -11.83
N GLU A 170 -1.96 3.46 -10.51
CA GLU A 170 -0.80 3.89 -9.75
C GLU A 170 0.08 2.67 -9.39
N ILE A 171 1.39 2.89 -9.33
CA ILE A 171 2.36 1.86 -8.93
C ILE A 171 2.83 2.20 -7.52
N GLU A 172 2.53 1.31 -6.59
CA GLU A 172 2.91 1.43 -5.20
C GLU A 172 4.01 0.44 -4.85
N ILE A 173 4.87 0.81 -3.90
CA ILE A 173 5.90 -0.07 -3.35
C ILE A 173 5.86 -0.03 -1.83
N ASP A 174 5.87 -1.20 -1.19
CA ASP A 174 5.88 -1.34 0.27
C ASP A 174 6.99 -2.27 0.75
N GLY A 175 7.78 -1.73 1.69
CA GLY A 175 8.79 -2.46 2.42
C GLY A 175 10.19 -1.83 2.36
N GLY A 176 10.75 -1.52 3.53
CA GLY A 176 12.11 -1.02 3.65
C GLY A 176 12.35 0.38 3.04
N ILE A 177 11.28 1.16 2.84
CA ILE A 177 11.36 2.50 2.27
C ILE A 177 11.87 3.50 3.30
N ASN A 178 12.91 4.24 2.88
CA ASN A 178 13.54 5.37 3.57
C ASN A 178 13.99 6.40 2.52
N ALA A 179 14.67 7.47 2.92
CA ALA A 179 15.08 8.54 2.00
C ALA A 179 16.02 8.08 0.85
N ASP A 180 16.78 6.99 1.04
CA ASP A 180 17.71 6.49 0.01
C ASP A 180 17.01 5.48 -0.91
N THR A 181 16.24 4.53 -0.36
CA THR A 181 15.49 3.54 -1.16
C THR A 181 14.32 4.18 -1.91
N ALA A 182 13.76 5.29 -1.40
CA ALA A 182 12.77 6.11 -2.08
C ALA A 182 13.26 6.57 -3.47
N LYS A 183 14.54 6.98 -3.56
CA LYS A 183 15.15 7.40 -4.84
C LYS A 183 15.23 6.25 -5.85
N LEU A 184 15.53 5.05 -5.38
CA LEU A 184 15.58 3.86 -6.25
C LEU A 184 14.19 3.52 -6.77
N ALA A 185 13.19 3.52 -5.89
CA ALA A 185 11.80 3.23 -6.24
C ALA A 185 11.21 4.29 -7.21
N ALA A 186 11.43 5.58 -6.93
CA ALA A 186 11.01 6.68 -7.79
C ALA A 186 11.62 6.58 -9.19
N LYS A 187 12.93 6.32 -9.26
CA LYS A 187 13.64 6.13 -10.54
C LYS A 187 13.09 4.96 -11.35
N ALA A 188 12.72 3.87 -10.69
CA ALA A 188 12.08 2.71 -11.34
C ALA A 188 10.67 3.04 -11.86
N GLY A 189 9.98 4.03 -11.26
CA GLY A 189 8.67 4.50 -11.72
C GLY A 189 7.52 4.28 -10.73
N ALA A 190 7.82 4.11 -9.44
CA ALA A 190 6.80 4.09 -8.40
C ALA A 190 6.15 5.46 -8.25
N ASP A 191 4.85 5.50 -8.03
CA ASP A 191 4.04 6.71 -7.79
C ASP A 191 3.77 6.91 -6.29
N ILE A 192 3.64 5.81 -5.52
CA ILE A 192 3.33 5.82 -4.09
C ILE A 192 4.40 5.01 -3.34
N LEU A 193 4.93 5.58 -2.27
CA LEU A 193 5.94 4.98 -1.41
C LEU A 193 5.37 4.72 -0.02
N VAL A 194 5.24 3.46 0.37
CA VAL A 194 4.81 3.09 1.72
C VAL A 194 6.01 3.06 2.65
N SER A 195 5.96 3.84 3.72
CA SER A 195 7.05 3.94 4.69
C SER A 195 6.52 3.88 6.12
N GLY A 196 6.89 2.83 6.84
CA GLY A 196 6.50 2.64 8.24
C GLY A 196 7.55 3.18 9.22
N SER A 197 8.45 2.30 9.64
CA SER A 197 9.43 2.57 10.70
C SER A 197 10.34 3.78 10.41
N SER A 198 10.67 4.05 9.15
CA SER A 198 11.51 5.19 8.78
C SER A 198 10.84 6.53 9.08
N VAL A 199 9.51 6.62 8.98
CA VAL A 199 8.74 7.82 9.35
C VAL A 199 8.48 7.86 10.84
N PHE A 200 7.88 6.81 11.41
CA PHE A 200 7.42 6.82 12.81
C PHE A 200 8.55 6.87 13.85
N LYS A 201 9.77 6.41 13.50
CA LYS A 201 10.95 6.46 14.38
C LYS A 201 11.90 7.62 14.05
N ALA A 202 11.59 8.45 13.06
CA ALA A 202 12.40 9.61 12.73
C ALA A 202 12.35 10.64 13.87
N SER A 203 13.44 11.35 14.10
CA SER A 203 13.48 12.51 15.01
C SER A 203 12.59 13.65 14.52
N ASP A 204 12.46 13.79 13.20
CA ASP A 204 11.54 14.69 12.50
C ASP A 204 10.83 13.93 11.37
N PRO A 205 9.62 13.39 11.64
CA PRO A 205 8.84 12.67 10.64
C PRO A 205 8.45 13.53 9.42
N LYS A 206 8.21 14.82 9.63
CA LYS A 206 7.85 15.75 8.55
C LYS A 206 9.02 15.98 7.58
N ASP A 207 10.24 16.15 8.09
CA ASP A 207 11.44 16.23 7.27
C ASP A 207 11.68 14.91 6.51
N MET A 208 11.47 13.76 7.17
CA MET A 208 11.61 12.46 6.51
C MET A 208 10.66 12.31 5.32
N ILE A 209 9.40 12.68 5.47
CA ILE A 209 8.40 12.68 4.39
C ILE A 209 8.82 13.66 3.28
N ALA A 210 9.24 14.89 3.63
CA ALA A 210 9.68 15.87 2.64
C ALA A 210 10.88 15.39 1.82
N ARG A 211 11.83 14.68 2.44
CA ARG A 211 12.99 14.09 1.75
C ARG A 211 12.56 12.96 0.79
N MET A 212 11.56 12.18 1.14
CA MET A 212 11.03 11.14 0.25
C MET A 212 10.22 11.74 -0.91
N HIS A 213 9.44 12.82 -0.71
CA HIS A 213 8.81 13.58 -1.79
C HIS A 213 9.84 14.11 -2.81
N GLY A 214 11.02 14.50 -2.34
CA GLY A 214 12.13 14.95 -3.18
C GLY A 214 12.90 13.84 -3.91
N ALA A 215 12.47 12.60 -3.84
CA ALA A 215 13.19 11.45 -4.41
C ALA A 215 13.25 11.44 -5.95
N GLU A 216 12.41 12.22 -6.63
CA GLU A 216 12.44 12.41 -8.10
C GLU A 216 13.56 13.36 -8.58
N ASN A 217 14.18 14.13 -7.67
CA ASN A 217 15.22 15.12 -7.96
C ASN A 217 16.63 14.51 -7.65
#